data_1e4aa9cfaec0fd1286083734553ac258
#
_entry.id   1e4aa9cfaec0fd1286083734553ac258
#
_cell.length_a   1.000
_cell.length_b   1.000
_cell.length_c   1.000
_cell.angle_alpha   90.00
_cell.angle_beta   90.00
_cell.angle_gamma   90.00
#
_symmetry.space_group_name_H-M   'P 1'
#
loop_
_entity.id
_entity.type
_entity.pdbx_description
1 polymer ?
#
loop_
_entity_poly.entity_id
_entity_poly.type
_entity_poly.pdbx_seq_one_letter_code
_entity_poly.pdbx_strand_id
1 'polypeptide(L)'
;EVAESKETIDTLCALHDSYPDSHDIALEYAKGLFNLSTDQELAERKNTIDTLCALHDSFPDSHDIALAYAKGLVNLSTDQELAERKNTIDTLCALHDSYPDSHDIALEYAKGLVNLSAAQELAERKNTIDTLCALHDSFPDSHDIALAYAKGLFNLSNAQELAERKHTINTLCALHHSYPNSHDIALEYAKGLVNLSNAQELAERKNTIDTLCALHHSYPDSHDIALVYAKGLVNLSADQEVAHAEETIHTLYALHHSFPDSHDIALEYAKGLVNLSVDQEVARAEGTIHTLCALHHSYPNNPEMALAYAKGLFVLACKQEGTKLAETVDKLKKLHESNPDHPE
;
A
#
# COMPACT_ATOMS: atom_id res chain seq x y z
N GLU A 1 -9.27 21.12 19.86
CA GLU A 1 -8.40 19.94 20.05
C GLU A 1 -6.91 20.29 19.92
N VAL A 2 -6.37 20.75 18.77
CA VAL A 2 -4.93 21.09 18.61
C VAL A 2 -4.50 22.24 19.53
N ALA A 3 -5.33 23.27 19.69
CA ALA A 3 -5.05 24.39 20.58
C ALA A 3 -5.04 23.98 22.07
N GLU A 4 -5.94 23.12 22.48
CA GLU A 4 -6.01 22.57 23.85
C GLU A 4 -4.81 21.63 24.12
N SER A 5 -4.39 20.86 23.14
CA SER A 5 -3.18 20.03 23.23
C SER A 5 -1.94 20.89 23.43
N LYS A 6 -1.83 22.02 22.73
CA LYS A 6 -0.70 22.94 22.85
C LYS A 6 -0.62 23.60 24.24
N GLU A 7 -1.76 24.07 24.78
CA GLU A 7 -1.82 24.64 26.14
C GLU A 7 -1.42 23.61 27.21
N THR A 8 -1.82 22.34 27.02
CA THR A 8 -1.41 21.25 27.92
C THR A 8 0.10 21.02 27.86
N ILE A 9 0.70 21.06 26.66
CA ILE A 9 2.14 20.88 26.46
C ILE A 9 2.92 22.06 27.04
N ASP A 10 2.45 23.30 26.87
CA ASP A 10 3.06 24.48 27.48
C ASP A 10 3.03 24.40 29.02
N THR A 11 1.97 23.84 29.59
CA THR A 11 1.87 23.58 31.04
C THR A 11 2.85 22.51 31.51
N LEU A 12 3.01 21.42 30.76
CA LEU A 12 3.98 20.35 31.06
C LEU A 12 5.42 20.87 30.93
N CYS A 13 5.71 21.72 29.93
CA CYS A 13 6.98 22.40 29.78
C CYS A 13 7.31 23.24 31.00
N ALA A 14 6.41 24.14 31.45
CA ALA A 14 6.60 24.98 32.62
C ALA A 14 6.77 24.13 33.91
N LEU A 15 6.08 22.99 34.00
CA LEU A 15 6.22 22.08 35.12
C LEU A 15 7.60 21.40 35.11
N HIS A 16 8.07 20.96 33.93
CA HIS A 16 9.40 20.37 33.78
C HIS A 16 10.50 21.41 34.08
N ASP A 17 10.37 22.65 33.64
CA ASP A 17 11.29 23.72 33.96
C ASP A 17 11.38 23.96 35.47
N SER A 18 10.27 23.77 36.18
CA SER A 18 10.22 23.94 37.65
C SER A 18 10.80 22.72 38.41
N TYR A 19 10.80 21.55 37.80
CA TYR A 19 11.25 20.28 38.36
C TYR A 19 12.09 19.48 37.34
N PRO A 20 13.26 20.01 36.91
CA PRO A 20 14.02 19.42 35.79
C PRO A 20 14.56 18.01 36.05
N ASP A 21 14.75 17.65 37.33
CA ASP A 21 15.23 16.32 37.71
C ASP A 21 14.11 15.29 37.89
N SER A 22 12.84 15.68 37.67
CA SER A 22 11.71 14.78 37.83
C SER A 22 11.50 13.93 36.58
N HIS A 23 11.87 12.66 36.66
CA HIS A 23 11.66 11.69 35.58
C HIS A 23 10.18 11.57 35.20
N ASP A 24 9.26 11.53 36.15
CA ASP A 24 7.83 11.34 35.89
C ASP A 24 7.24 12.52 35.11
N ILE A 25 7.65 13.76 35.45
CA ILE A 25 7.23 14.97 34.73
C ILE A 25 7.84 14.98 33.31
N ALA A 26 9.12 14.65 33.17
CA ALA A 26 9.79 14.55 31.88
C ALA A 26 9.13 13.51 30.99
N LEU A 27 8.74 12.36 31.55
CA LEU A 27 8.06 11.30 30.82
C LEU A 27 6.68 11.75 30.31
N GLU A 28 5.86 12.39 31.15
CA GLU A 28 4.55 12.89 30.70
C GLU A 28 4.70 14.01 29.66
N TYR A 29 5.73 14.86 29.81
CA TYR A 29 6.06 15.87 28.81
C TYR A 29 6.47 15.22 27.46
N ALA A 30 7.33 14.19 27.49
CA ALA A 30 7.73 13.45 26.30
C ALA A 30 6.54 12.77 25.59
N LYS A 31 5.62 12.14 26.33
CA LYS A 31 4.39 11.57 25.78
C LYS A 31 3.50 12.64 25.12
N GLY A 32 3.37 13.79 25.78
CA GLY A 32 2.61 14.91 25.24
C GLY A 32 3.21 15.45 23.96
N LEU A 33 4.53 15.66 23.92
CA LEU A 33 5.26 16.09 22.71
C LEU A 33 5.10 15.11 21.55
N PHE A 34 5.22 13.80 21.81
CA PHE A 34 4.97 12.78 20.79
C PHE A 34 3.55 12.91 20.21
N ASN A 35 2.52 13.00 21.05
CA ASN A 35 1.15 13.14 20.60
C ASN A 35 0.95 14.42 19.78
N LEU A 36 1.52 15.54 20.23
CA LEU A 36 1.46 16.80 19.50
C LEU A 36 2.12 16.70 18.11
N SER A 37 3.22 15.96 18.01
CA SER A 37 3.96 15.79 16.74
C SER A 37 3.15 15.13 15.64
N THR A 38 2.11 14.35 15.97
CA THR A 38 1.27 13.67 14.95
C THR A 38 0.43 14.63 14.13
N ASP A 39 0.03 15.76 14.72
CA ASP A 39 -0.87 16.74 14.11
C ASP A 39 -0.15 18.00 13.58
N GLN A 40 1.19 18.05 13.71
CA GLN A 40 1.99 19.21 13.31
C GLN A 40 2.47 19.12 11.86
N GLU A 41 2.59 20.29 11.24
CA GLU A 41 3.32 20.45 9.99
C GLU A 41 4.83 20.18 10.19
N LEU A 42 5.53 19.79 9.12
CA LEU A 42 6.94 19.34 9.17
C LEU A 42 7.87 20.26 9.95
N ALA A 43 7.77 21.59 9.78
CA ALA A 43 8.64 22.55 10.44
C ALA A 43 8.42 22.60 11.96
N GLU A 44 7.16 22.57 12.41
CA GLU A 44 6.82 22.55 13.84
C GLU A 44 7.19 21.20 14.46
N ARG A 45 6.95 20.10 13.73
CA ARG A 45 7.29 18.74 14.14
C ARG A 45 8.80 18.60 14.40
N LYS A 46 9.66 19.18 13.56
CA LYS A 46 11.12 19.20 13.79
C LYS A 46 11.47 19.80 15.15
N ASN A 47 10.90 20.95 15.50
CA ASN A 47 11.16 21.60 16.79
C ASN A 47 10.68 20.73 17.98
N THR A 48 9.53 20.08 17.82
CA THR A 48 9.00 19.15 18.83
C THR A 48 9.91 17.94 19.03
N ILE A 49 10.47 17.40 17.96
CA ILE A 49 11.40 16.28 18.00
C ILE A 49 12.76 16.70 18.60
N ASP A 50 13.23 17.93 18.35
CA ASP A 50 14.44 18.50 18.99
C ASP A 50 14.24 18.60 20.52
N THR A 51 13.03 18.93 20.98
CA THR A 51 12.71 18.95 22.42
C THR A 51 12.69 17.52 23.00
N LEU A 52 12.15 16.52 22.26
CA LEU A 52 12.23 15.12 22.67
C LEU A 52 13.67 14.61 22.75
N CYS A 53 14.54 15.03 21.84
CA CYS A 53 15.96 14.73 21.88
C CYS A 53 16.60 15.29 23.16
N ALA A 54 16.35 16.55 23.50
CA ALA A 54 16.88 17.18 24.72
C ALA A 54 16.39 16.51 26.00
N LEU A 55 15.13 16.05 26.03
CA LEU A 55 14.60 15.26 27.15
C LEU A 55 15.30 13.91 27.27
N HIS A 56 15.52 13.21 26.16
CA HIS A 56 16.26 11.96 26.14
C HIS A 56 17.71 12.15 26.62
N ASP A 57 18.39 13.20 26.16
CA ASP A 57 19.75 13.53 26.60
C ASP A 57 19.83 13.81 28.12
N SER A 58 18.76 14.38 28.68
CA SER A 58 18.66 14.63 30.14
C SER A 58 18.34 13.37 30.94
N PHE A 59 17.68 12.38 30.33
CA PHE A 59 17.30 11.11 30.97
C PHE A 59 17.72 9.91 30.09
N PRO A 60 19.04 9.71 29.85
CA PRO A 60 19.54 8.72 28.89
C PRO A 60 19.25 7.27 29.27
N ASP A 61 18.98 6.98 30.55
CA ASP A 61 18.61 5.65 31.02
C ASP A 61 17.09 5.39 30.97
N SER A 62 16.30 6.39 30.55
CA SER A 62 14.84 6.25 30.47
C SER A 62 14.40 5.60 29.15
N HIS A 63 14.09 4.32 29.20
CA HIS A 63 13.54 3.59 28.07
C HIS A 63 12.27 4.25 27.51
N ASP A 64 11.36 4.71 28.37
CA ASP A 64 10.06 5.25 27.94
C ASP A 64 10.21 6.62 27.25
N ILE A 65 11.15 7.48 27.69
CA ILE A 65 11.47 8.74 27.02
C ILE A 65 12.16 8.44 25.67
N ALA A 66 13.11 7.50 25.64
CA ALA A 66 13.74 7.04 24.40
C ALA A 66 12.72 6.51 23.40
N LEU A 67 11.73 5.74 23.87
CA LEU A 67 10.64 5.22 23.03
C LEU A 67 9.74 6.35 22.49
N ALA A 68 9.40 7.34 23.29
CA ALA A 68 8.64 8.51 22.84
C ALA A 68 9.42 9.29 21.75
N TYR A 69 10.72 9.44 21.94
CA TYR A 69 11.61 10.05 20.94
C TYR A 69 11.68 9.22 19.65
N ALA A 70 11.86 7.89 19.75
CA ALA A 70 11.88 7.00 18.59
C ALA A 70 10.57 7.08 17.78
N LYS A 71 9.41 7.07 18.42
CA LYS A 71 8.09 7.25 17.77
C LYS A 71 7.99 8.61 17.06
N GLY A 72 8.47 9.67 17.70
CA GLY A 72 8.51 10.99 17.08
C GLY A 72 9.39 11.05 15.84
N LEU A 73 10.57 10.42 15.87
CA LEU A 73 11.46 10.28 14.71
C LEU A 73 10.80 9.51 13.55
N VAL A 74 10.06 8.45 13.83
CA VAL A 74 9.31 7.71 12.78
C VAL A 74 8.28 8.62 12.12
N ASN A 75 7.48 9.37 12.90
CA ASN A 75 6.52 10.33 12.36
C ASN A 75 7.21 11.43 11.52
N LEU A 76 8.36 11.91 11.97
CA LEU A 76 9.14 12.91 11.24
C LEU A 76 9.62 12.36 9.89
N SER A 77 10.06 11.09 9.85
CA SER A 77 10.63 10.45 8.67
C SER A 77 9.66 10.32 7.50
N THR A 78 8.35 10.35 7.73
CA THR A 78 7.33 10.21 6.67
C THR A 78 7.33 11.38 5.70
N ASP A 79 7.56 12.60 6.21
CA ASP A 79 7.42 13.86 5.46
C ASP A 79 8.77 14.47 5.06
N GLN A 80 9.89 13.84 5.43
CA GLN A 80 11.23 14.30 5.11
C GLN A 80 11.68 13.92 3.70
N GLU A 81 12.50 14.78 3.12
CA GLU A 81 13.29 14.44 1.93
C GLU A 81 14.33 13.35 2.26
N LEU A 82 14.77 12.61 1.24
CA LEU A 82 15.61 11.40 1.42
C LEU A 82 16.87 11.65 2.27
N ALA A 83 17.57 12.76 2.07
CA ALA A 83 18.80 13.06 2.82
C ALA A 83 18.54 13.29 4.32
N GLU A 84 17.49 14.04 4.66
CA GLU A 84 17.08 14.28 6.05
C GLU A 84 16.56 12.98 6.68
N ARG A 85 15.77 12.21 5.93
CA ARG A 85 15.25 10.91 6.37
C ARG A 85 16.37 9.94 6.75
N LYS A 86 17.46 9.88 5.98
CA LYS A 86 18.66 9.08 6.32
C LYS A 86 19.20 9.45 7.69
N ASN A 87 19.40 10.74 7.98
CA ASN A 87 19.89 11.19 9.27
C ASN A 87 18.93 10.82 10.43
N THR A 88 17.62 10.90 10.19
CA THR A 88 16.61 10.49 11.18
C THR A 88 16.67 8.98 11.44
N ILE A 89 16.89 8.18 10.42
CA ILE A 89 17.05 6.73 10.58
C ILE A 89 18.37 6.35 11.25
N ASP A 90 19.46 7.10 11.01
CA ASP A 90 20.73 6.92 11.74
C ASP A 90 20.55 7.20 13.24
N THR A 91 19.72 8.19 13.61
CA THR A 91 19.36 8.44 15.01
C THR A 91 18.54 7.28 15.61
N LEU A 92 17.59 6.73 14.87
CA LEU A 92 16.83 5.53 15.30
C LEU A 92 17.75 4.31 15.48
N CYS A 93 18.74 4.14 14.61
CA CYS A 93 19.78 3.11 14.75
C CYS A 93 20.56 3.29 16.07
N ALA A 94 21.03 4.50 16.36
CA ALA A 94 21.76 4.79 17.59
C ALA A 94 20.91 4.55 18.86
N LEU A 95 19.61 4.88 18.81
CA LEU A 95 18.68 4.55 19.89
C LEU A 95 18.54 3.03 20.08
N HIS A 96 18.38 2.28 18.98
CA HIS A 96 18.32 0.82 19.05
C HIS A 96 19.62 0.22 19.61
N ASP A 97 20.78 0.74 19.19
CA ASP A 97 22.09 0.30 19.71
C ASP A 97 22.25 0.56 21.22
N SER A 98 21.60 1.62 21.73
CA SER A 98 21.57 1.96 23.16
C SER A 98 20.62 1.04 23.95
N TYR A 99 19.60 0.49 23.31
CA TYR A 99 18.58 -0.38 23.91
C TYR A 99 18.38 -1.65 23.05
N PRO A 100 19.40 -2.50 22.88
CA PRO A 100 19.39 -3.61 21.92
C PRO A 100 18.35 -4.69 22.22
N ASP A 101 17.96 -4.85 23.48
CA ASP A 101 16.96 -5.82 23.93
C ASP A 101 15.52 -5.25 23.88
N SER A 102 15.38 -3.97 23.53
CA SER A 102 14.07 -3.32 23.47
C SER A 102 13.34 -3.66 22.18
N HIS A 103 12.34 -4.53 22.28
CA HIS A 103 11.43 -4.83 21.16
C HIS A 103 10.74 -3.57 20.61
N ASP A 104 10.30 -2.66 21.49
CA ASP A 104 9.52 -1.49 21.06
C ASP A 104 10.38 -0.48 20.30
N ILE A 105 11.62 -0.23 20.73
CA ILE A 105 12.57 0.63 20.01
C ILE A 105 13.01 -0.03 18.69
N ALA A 106 13.27 -1.34 18.69
CA ALA A 106 13.57 -2.10 17.47
C ALA A 106 12.42 -2.02 16.45
N LEU A 107 11.18 -2.08 16.91
CA LEU A 107 10.00 -1.91 16.07
C LEU A 107 9.91 -0.51 15.46
N GLU A 108 10.16 0.54 16.23
CA GLU A 108 10.18 1.91 15.68
C GLU A 108 11.34 2.09 14.67
N TYR A 109 12.51 1.51 14.94
CA TYR A 109 13.60 1.49 13.96
C TYR A 109 13.19 0.73 12.66
N ALA A 110 12.55 -0.42 12.78
CA ALA A 110 12.05 -1.18 11.62
C ALA A 110 11.03 -0.36 10.79
N LYS A 111 10.09 0.35 11.42
CA LYS A 111 9.16 1.26 10.74
C LYS A 111 9.87 2.39 10.01
N GLY A 112 10.88 2.99 10.63
CA GLY A 112 11.71 4.01 10.00
C GLY A 112 12.45 3.48 8.76
N LEU A 113 13.00 2.28 8.83
CA LEU A 113 13.65 1.60 7.69
C LEU A 113 12.66 1.33 6.54
N VAL A 114 11.41 0.98 6.83
CA VAL A 114 10.35 0.83 5.79
C VAL A 114 10.11 2.16 5.09
N ASN A 115 9.97 3.27 5.84
CA ASN A 115 9.79 4.61 5.27
C ASN A 115 10.99 5.01 4.40
N LEU A 116 12.21 4.69 4.84
CA LEU A 116 13.44 4.95 4.09
C LEU A 116 13.49 4.15 2.80
N SER A 117 13.18 2.85 2.86
CA SER A 117 13.24 1.93 1.72
C SER A 117 12.34 2.35 0.55
N ALA A 118 11.21 3.00 0.85
CA ALA A 118 10.28 3.47 -0.16
C ALA A 118 10.88 4.58 -1.05
N ALA A 119 11.81 5.38 -0.51
CA ALA A 119 12.40 6.54 -1.19
C ALA A 119 13.81 6.29 -1.77
N GLN A 120 14.43 5.15 -1.47
CA GLN A 120 15.79 4.84 -1.88
C GLN A 120 15.90 4.25 -3.29
N GLU A 121 17.05 4.46 -3.91
CA GLU A 121 17.46 3.71 -5.09
C GLU A 121 17.77 2.24 -4.76
N LEU A 122 17.76 1.36 -5.77
CA LEU A 122 17.82 -0.10 -5.60
C LEU A 122 19.01 -0.58 -4.73
N ALA A 123 20.21 -0.05 -4.96
CA ALA A 123 21.40 -0.50 -4.23
C ALA A 123 21.35 -0.18 -2.73
N GLU A 124 20.91 1.03 -2.38
CA GLU A 124 20.73 1.45 -0.97
C GLU A 124 19.57 0.71 -0.32
N ARG A 125 18.48 0.54 -1.05
CA ARG A 125 17.31 -0.21 -0.59
C ARG A 125 17.65 -1.64 -0.19
N LYS A 126 18.51 -2.34 -0.95
CA LYS A 126 18.98 -3.69 -0.58
C LYS A 126 19.62 -3.70 0.82
N ASN A 127 20.53 -2.76 1.11
CA ASN A 127 21.16 -2.66 2.43
C ASN A 127 20.13 -2.40 3.55
N THR A 128 19.14 -1.56 3.28
CA THR A 128 18.06 -1.29 4.24
C THR A 128 17.23 -2.55 4.52
N ILE A 129 16.95 -3.37 3.50
CA ILE A 129 16.24 -4.64 3.67
C ILE A 129 17.08 -5.67 4.41
N ASP A 130 18.39 -5.71 4.20
CA ASP A 130 19.30 -6.57 4.97
C ASP A 130 19.27 -6.20 6.47
N THR A 131 19.19 -4.92 6.80
CA THR A 131 19.00 -4.45 8.19
C THR A 131 17.66 -4.89 8.76
N LEU A 132 16.56 -4.79 7.99
CA LEU A 132 15.24 -5.30 8.40
C LEU A 132 15.24 -6.82 8.63
N CYS A 133 15.97 -7.58 7.80
CA CYS A 133 16.17 -9.00 7.98
C CYS A 133 16.89 -9.30 9.31
N ALA A 134 17.99 -8.58 9.59
CA ALA A 134 18.73 -8.75 10.84
C ALA A 134 17.89 -8.40 12.10
N LEU A 135 17.04 -7.37 12.01
CA LEU A 135 16.09 -7.05 13.09
C LEU A 135 15.07 -8.18 13.29
N HIS A 136 14.51 -8.72 12.20
CA HIS A 136 13.59 -9.85 12.27
C HIS A 136 14.27 -11.10 12.87
N ASP A 137 15.51 -11.38 12.49
CA ASP A 137 16.29 -12.51 13.07
C ASP A 137 16.56 -12.30 14.57
N SER A 138 16.71 -11.05 15.03
CA SER A 138 16.91 -10.73 16.44
C SER A 138 15.61 -10.83 17.26
N PHE A 139 14.46 -10.63 16.63
CA PHE A 139 13.14 -10.68 17.24
C PHE A 139 12.18 -11.61 16.47
N PRO A 140 12.48 -12.93 16.38
CA PRO A 140 11.78 -13.86 15.50
C PRO A 140 10.32 -14.10 15.86
N ASP A 141 9.94 -13.84 17.10
CA ASP A 141 8.55 -13.96 17.56
C ASP A 141 7.74 -12.68 17.36
N SER A 142 8.37 -11.60 16.87
CA SER A 142 7.70 -10.33 16.66
C SER A 142 6.96 -10.31 15.33
N HIS A 143 5.64 -10.39 15.39
CA HIS A 143 4.77 -10.22 14.22
C HIS A 143 4.93 -8.84 13.57
N ASP A 144 5.08 -7.78 14.35
CA ASP A 144 5.13 -6.40 13.85
C ASP A 144 6.46 -6.11 13.14
N ILE A 145 7.60 -6.64 13.64
CA ILE A 145 8.90 -6.54 12.97
C ILE A 145 8.90 -7.41 11.69
N ALA A 146 8.29 -8.60 11.73
CA ALA A 146 8.10 -9.43 10.54
C ALA A 146 7.26 -8.72 9.47
N LEU A 147 6.19 -8.01 9.86
CA LEU A 147 5.39 -7.20 8.96
C LEU A 147 6.18 -6.01 8.38
N ALA A 148 7.01 -5.35 9.18
CA ALA A 148 7.91 -4.30 8.67
C ALA A 148 8.89 -4.88 7.63
N TYR A 149 9.46 -6.05 7.87
CA TYR A 149 10.31 -6.75 6.92
C TYR A 149 9.55 -7.11 5.63
N ALA A 150 8.31 -7.62 5.73
CA ALA A 150 7.47 -7.92 4.57
C ALA A 150 7.20 -6.66 3.71
N LYS A 151 6.89 -5.52 4.33
CA LYS A 151 6.71 -4.24 3.65
C LYS A 151 7.99 -3.77 2.96
N GLY A 152 9.14 -3.94 3.61
CA GLY A 152 10.44 -3.66 3.02
C GLY A 152 10.72 -4.52 1.79
N LEU A 153 10.49 -5.83 1.87
CA LEU A 153 10.63 -6.76 0.74
C LEU A 153 9.68 -6.37 -0.42
N PHE A 154 8.45 -5.99 -0.14
CA PHE A 154 7.53 -5.49 -1.16
C PHE A 154 8.11 -4.24 -1.85
N ASN A 155 8.59 -3.24 -1.09
CA ASN A 155 9.24 -2.05 -1.64
C ASN A 155 10.46 -2.40 -2.50
N LEU A 156 11.27 -3.39 -2.08
CA LEU A 156 12.42 -3.86 -2.85
C LEU A 156 11.99 -4.49 -4.18
N SER A 157 10.95 -5.33 -4.16
CA SER A 157 10.46 -6.04 -5.34
C SER A 157 10.01 -5.09 -6.46
N ASN A 158 9.52 -3.89 -6.13
CA ASN A 158 9.08 -2.88 -7.10
C ASN A 158 10.22 -2.34 -7.96
N ALA A 159 11.44 -2.32 -7.43
CA ALA A 159 12.62 -1.75 -8.09
C ALA A 159 13.52 -2.79 -8.77
N GLN A 160 13.20 -4.08 -8.62
CA GLN A 160 14.05 -5.18 -9.10
C GLN A 160 13.65 -5.66 -10.50
N GLU A 161 14.65 -6.17 -11.22
CA GLU A 161 14.45 -6.95 -12.43
C GLU A 161 13.85 -8.34 -12.10
N LEU A 162 13.27 -8.99 -13.10
CA LEU A 162 12.46 -10.20 -12.93
C LEU A 162 13.14 -11.31 -12.10
N ALA A 163 14.43 -11.60 -12.35
CA ALA A 163 15.12 -12.68 -11.66
C ALA A 163 15.32 -12.39 -10.16
N GLU A 164 15.72 -11.18 -9.81
CA GLU A 164 15.88 -10.74 -8.42
C GLU A 164 14.53 -10.63 -7.72
N ARG A 165 13.52 -10.11 -8.42
CA ARG A 165 12.14 -10.02 -7.93
C ARG A 165 11.58 -11.39 -7.54
N LYS A 166 11.80 -12.43 -8.38
CA LYS A 166 11.41 -13.81 -8.05
C LYS A 166 12.01 -14.27 -6.73
N HIS A 167 13.28 -13.97 -6.47
CA HIS A 167 13.94 -14.32 -5.21
C HIS A 167 13.31 -13.59 -4.02
N THR A 168 13.07 -12.29 -4.14
CA THR A 168 12.43 -11.48 -3.09
C THR A 168 11.00 -11.97 -2.79
N ILE A 169 10.23 -12.34 -3.81
CA ILE A 169 8.88 -12.90 -3.62
C ILE A 169 8.92 -14.28 -2.96
N ASN A 170 9.93 -15.10 -3.22
CA ASN A 170 10.14 -16.36 -2.49
C ASN A 170 10.43 -16.12 -0.99
N THR A 171 11.17 -15.06 -0.64
CA THR A 171 11.38 -14.65 0.75
C THR A 171 10.07 -14.21 1.41
N LEU A 172 9.24 -13.41 0.70
CA LEU A 172 7.89 -13.06 1.18
C LEU A 172 7.00 -14.30 1.38
N CYS A 173 7.08 -15.27 0.48
CA CYS A 173 6.37 -16.55 0.61
C CYS A 173 6.80 -17.31 1.87
N ALA A 174 8.11 -17.41 2.11
CA ALA A 174 8.65 -18.06 3.31
C ALA A 174 8.19 -17.34 4.59
N LEU A 175 8.21 -16.02 4.59
CA LEU A 175 7.74 -15.20 5.71
C LEU A 175 6.24 -15.42 5.97
N HIS A 176 5.41 -15.43 4.92
CA HIS A 176 3.98 -15.78 5.04
C HIS A 176 3.77 -17.18 5.63
N HIS A 177 4.58 -18.17 5.25
CA HIS A 177 4.49 -19.52 5.84
C HIS A 177 4.90 -19.56 7.32
N SER A 178 5.81 -18.69 7.75
CA SER A 178 6.19 -18.56 9.16
C SER A 178 5.08 -17.88 10.00
N TYR A 179 4.26 -17.04 9.37
CA TYR A 179 3.14 -16.33 9.99
C TYR A 179 1.81 -16.60 9.27
N PRO A 180 1.32 -17.85 9.24
CA PRO A 180 0.20 -18.26 8.38
C PRO A 180 -1.14 -17.62 8.74
N ASN A 181 -1.27 -17.07 9.94
CA ASN A 181 -2.49 -16.39 10.40
C ASN A 181 -2.39 -14.85 10.23
N SER A 182 -1.27 -14.35 9.73
CA SER A 182 -1.10 -12.91 9.51
C SER A 182 -1.72 -12.48 8.19
N HIS A 183 -2.87 -11.81 8.27
CA HIS A 183 -3.52 -11.18 7.12
C HIS A 183 -2.61 -10.14 6.45
N ASP A 184 -1.93 -9.32 7.25
CA ASP A 184 -1.13 -8.21 6.73
C ASP A 184 0.12 -8.69 5.98
N ILE A 185 0.82 -9.72 6.49
CA ILE A 185 1.95 -10.34 5.79
C ILE A 185 1.46 -11.05 4.51
N ALA A 186 0.30 -11.73 4.55
CA ALA A 186 -0.32 -12.32 3.38
C ALA A 186 -0.66 -11.27 2.32
N LEU A 187 -1.13 -10.09 2.73
CA LEU A 187 -1.42 -8.98 1.84
C LEU A 187 -0.16 -8.43 1.16
N GLU A 188 0.96 -8.26 1.88
CA GLU A 188 2.23 -7.83 1.27
C GLU A 188 2.76 -8.88 0.29
N TYR A 189 2.60 -10.17 0.59
CA TYR A 189 2.93 -11.26 -0.33
C TYR A 189 2.04 -11.21 -1.58
N ALA A 190 0.73 -11.02 -1.43
CA ALA A 190 -0.21 -10.88 -2.56
C ALA A 190 0.16 -9.71 -3.48
N LYS A 191 0.45 -8.54 -2.92
CA LYS A 191 0.92 -7.36 -3.67
C LYS A 191 2.21 -7.65 -4.45
N GLY A 192 3.16 -8.34 -3.81
CA GLY A 192 4.40 -8.79 -4.44
C GLY A 192 4.15 -9.73 -5.62
N LEU A 193 3.22 -10.67 -5.50
CA LEU A 193 2.82 -11.58 -6.58
C LEU A 193 2.23 -10.82 -7.78
N VAL A 194 1.40 -9.81 -7.57
CA VAL A 194 0.88 -8.96 -8.68
C VAL A 194 2.02 -8.25 -9.40
N ASN A 195 2.97 -7.65 -8.67
CA ASN A 195 4.13 -7.00 -9.27
C ASN A 195 5.01 -8.00 -10.04
N LEU A 196 5.15 -9.22 -9.53
CA LEU A 196 5.86 -10.28 -10.25
C LEU A 196 5.13 -10.65 -11.53
N SER A 197 3.82 -10.84 -11.49
CA SER A 197 3.00 -11.24 -12.64
C SER A 197 3.09 -10.24 -13.80
N ASN A 198 3.23 -8.94 -13.51
CA ASN A 198 3.35 -7.89 -14.52
C ASN A 198 4.63 -7.98 -15.35
N ALA A 199 5.67 -8.61 -14.80
CA ALA A 199 6.97 -8.77 -15.46
C ALA A 199 7.17 -10.17 -16.08
N GLN A 200 6.19 -11.07 -15.95
CA GLN A 200 6.26 -12.46 -16.40
C GLN A 200 5.62 -12.65 -17.78
N GLU A 201 6.13 -13.63 -18.52
CA GLU A 201 5.45 -14.18 -19.69
C GLU A 201 4.15 -14.88 -19.28
N LEU A 202 3.19 -15.01 -20.21
CA LEU A 202 1.83 -15.49 -19.96
C LEU A 202 1.75 -16.80 -19.18
N ALA A 203 2.58 -17.80 -19.52
CA ALA A 203 2.57 -19.10 -18.87
C ALA A 203 2.99 -19.04 -17.38
N GLU A 204 4.04 -18.26 -17.08
CA GLU A 204 4.49 -18.04 -15.69
C GLU A 204 3.49 -17.18 -14.91
N ARG A 205 2.93 -16.15 -15.56
CA ARG A 205 1.92 -15.27 -14.99
C ARG A 205 0.71 -16.07 -14.50
N LYS A 206 0.24 -17.03 -15.29
CA LYS A 206 -0.88 -17.90 -14.90
C LYS A 206 -0.59 -18.62 -13.58
N ASN A 207 0.58 -19.23 -13.42
CA ASN A 207 0.95 -19.90 -12.16
C ASN A 207 0.99 -18.92 -10.97
N THR A 208 1.45 -17.69 -11.21
CA THR A 208 1.46 -16.64 -10.16
C THR A 208 0.03 -16.24 -9.76
N ILE A 209 -0.88 -16.13 -10.72
CA ILE A 209 -2.30 -15.84 -10.46
C ILE A 209 -3.00 -17.04 -9.76
N ASP A 210 -2.63 -18.28 -10.07
CA ASP A 210 -3.13 -19.46 -9.34
C ASP A 210 -2.69 -19.41 -7.84
N THR A 211 -1.48 -18.91 -7.56
CA THR A 211 -1.01 -18.67 -6.18
C THR A 211 -1.84 -17.58 -5.49
N LEU A 212 -2.17 -16.49 -6.18
CA LEU A 212 -3.07 -15.44 -5.65
C LEU A 212 -4.48 -15.98 -5.39
N CYS A 213 -4.98 -16.84 -6.25
CA CYS A 213 -6.26 -17.54 -6.06
C CYS A 213 -6.24 -18.37 -4.77
N ALA A 214 -5.20 -19.18 -4.55
CA ALA A 214 -5.04 -19.97 -3.33
C ALA A 214 -4.96 -19.08 -2.07
N LEU A 215 -4.26 -17.96 -2.17
CA LEU A 215 -4.16 -16.99 -1.07
C LEU A 215 -5.52 -16.35 -0.75
N HIS A 216 -6.30 -15.95 -1.78
CA HIS A 216 -7.67 -15.45 -1.58
C HIS A 216 -8.56 -16.50 -0.93
N HIS A 217 -8.45 -17.78 -1.31
CA HIS A 217 -9.22 -18.85 -0.67
C HIS A 217 -8.85 -19.08 0.80
N SER A 218 -7.61 -18.76 1.19
CA SER A 218 -7.17 -18.80 2.59
C SER A 218 -7.71 -17.62 3.42
N TYR A 219 -8.05 -16.51 2.76
CA TYR A 219 -8.61 -15.30 3.37
C TYR A 219 -9.87 -14.82 2.61
N PRO A 220 -10.96 -15.61 2.59
CA PRO A 220 -12.10 -15.37 1.71
C PRO A 220 -12.87 -14.08 2.02
N ASP A 221 -12.83 -13.62 3.27
CA ASP A 221 -13.50 -12.39 3.73
C ASP A 221 -12.61 -11.15 3.59
N SER A 222 -11.37 -11.31 3.13
CA SER A 222 -10.44 -10.18 2.96
C SER A 222 -10.73 -9.43 1.67
N HIS A 223 -11.30 -8.23 1.80
CA HIS A 223 -11.51 -7.30 0.70
C HIS A 223 -10.18 -6.94 0.01
N ASP A 224 -9.12 -6.67 0.78
CA ASP A 224 -7.84 -6.21 0.24
C ASP A 224 -7.14 -7.30 -0.58
N ILE A 225 -7.13 -8.55 -0.10
CA ILE A 225 -6.56 -9.68 -0.85
C ILE A 225 -7.41 -9.97 -2.09
N ALA A 226 -8.75 -9.90 -1.99
CA ALA A 226 -9.65 -10.05 -3.13
C ALA A 226 -9.41 -8.97 -4.20
N LEU A 227 -9.21 -7.70 -3.79
CA LEU A 227 -8.88 -6.60 -4.70
C LEU A 227 -7.53 -6.81 -5.39
N VAL A 228 -6.50 -7.25 -4.64
CA VAL A 228 -5.19 -7.56 -5.21
C VAL A 228 -5.29 -8.72 -6.21
N TYR A 229 -6.07 -9.76 -5.90
CA TYR A 229 -6.34 -10.86 -6.82
C TYR A 229 -7.07 -10.38 -8.08
N ALA A 230 -8.10 -9.53 -7.94
CA ALA A 230 -8.81 -8.93 -9.07
C ALA A 230 -7.86 -8.16 -10.01
N LYS A 231 -6.93 -7.36 -9.47
CA LYS A 231 -5.89 -6.67 -10.25
C LYS A 231 -5.00 -7.64 -11.02
N GLY A 232 -4.60 -8.74 -10.39
CA GLY A 232 -3.84 -9.81 -11.05
C GLY A 232 -4.60 -10.44 -12.23
N LEU A 233 -5.89 -10.71 -12.06
CA LEU A 233 -6.77 -11.24 -13.10
C LEU A 233 -6.93 -10.27 -14.28
N VAL A 234 -7.05 -8.96 -14.02
CA VAL A 234 -7.11 -7.92 -15.08
C VAL A 234 -5.83 -7.94 -15.91
N ASN A 235 -4.66 -8.00 -15.25
CA ASN A 235 -3.38 -8.07 -15.95
C ASN A 235 -3.23 -9.35 -16.76
N LEU A 236 -3.75 -10.47 -16.25
CA LEU A 236 -3.76 -11.75 -16.97
C LEU A 236 -4.66 -11.69 -18.20
N SER A 237 -5.87 -11.10 -18.08
CA SER A 237 -6.86 -11.04 -19.17
C SER A 237 -6.40 -10.26 -20.40
N ALA A 238 -5.47 -9.31 -20.22
CA ALA A 238 -4.98 -8.47 -21.29
C ALA A 238 -4.15 -9.23 -22.36
N ASP A 239 -3.53 -10.35 -21.97
CA ASP A 239 -2.64 -11.14 -22.83
C ASP A 239 -3.19 -12.53 -23.16
N GLN A 240 -4.44 -12.82 -22.79
CA GLN A 240 -5.09 -14.11 -23.05
C GLN A 240 -5.87 -14.11 -24.35
N GLU A 241 -5.95 -15.27 -24.99
CA GLU A 241 -6.94 -15.51 -26.06
C GLU A 241 -8.36 -15.43 -25.49
N VAL A 242 -9.34 -15.06 -26.33
CA VAL A 242 -10.74 -14.77 -25.93
C VAL A 242 -11.34 -15.84 -25.02
N ALA A 243 -11.17 -17.13 -25.34
CA ALA A 243 -11.77 -18.20 -24.56
C ALA A 243 -11.26 -18.24 -23.10
N HIS A 244 -9.96 -18.05 -22.89
CA HIS A 244 -9.35 -17.99 -21.57
C HIS A 244 -9.63 -16.67 -20.86
N ALA A 245 -9.70 -15.57 -21.61
CA ALA A 245 -10.10 -14.27 -21.05
C ALA A 245 -11.55 -14.32 -20.55
N GLU A 246 -12.47 -15.01 -21.23
CA GLU A 246 -13.85 -15.21 -20.75
C GLU A 246 -13.91 -15.95 -19.39
N GLU A 247 -13.07 -16.98 -19.16
CA GLU A 247 -12.95 -17.65 -17.86
C GLU A 247 -12.42 -16.71 -16.77
N THR A 248 -11.39 -15.92 -17.11
CA THR A 248 -10.82 -14.92 -16.19
C THR A 248 -11.85 -13.85 -15.82
N ILE A 249 -12.64 -13.37 -16.78
CA ILE A 249 -13.71 -12.41 -16.54
C ILE A 249 -14.85 -13.00 -15.71
N HIS A 250 -15.14 -14.29 -15.86
CA HIS A 250 -16.11 -14.96 -14.99
C HIS A 250 -15.63 -14.99 -13.54
N THR A 251 -14.34 -15.18 -13.30
CA THR A 251 -13.76 -15.10 -11.94
C THR A 251 -13.85 -13.68 -11.37
N LEU A 252 -13.57 -12.64 -12.17
CA LEU A 252 -13.77 -11.25 -11.78
C LEU A 252 -15.23 -10.93 -11.43
N TYR A 253 -16.18 -11.45 -12.20
CA TYR A 253 -17.60 -11.34 -11.90
C TYR A 253 -17.96 -12.00 -10.56
N ALA A 254 -17.43 -13.20 -10.28
CA ALA A 254 -17.65 -13.88 -9.01
C ALA A 254 -17.09 -13.08 -7.83
N LEU A 255 -15.89 -12.49 -7.96
CA LEU A 255 -15.31 -11.60 -6.94
C LEU A 255 -16.19 -10.37 -6.71
N HIS A 256 -16.63 -9.69 -7.78
CA HIS A 256 -17.56 -8.57 -7.66
C HIS A 256 -18.87 -8.96 -6.95
N HIS A 257 -19.37 -10.15 -7.21
CA HIS A 257 -20.59 -10.64 -6.57
C HIS A 257 -20.40 -11.00 -5.09
N SER A 258 -19.19 -11.44 -4.71
CA SER A 258 -18.82 -11.70 -3.30
C SER A 258 -18.60 -10.42 -2.50
N PHE A 259 -18.21 -9.32 -3.16
CA PHE A 259 -17.98 -8.00 -2.56
C PHE A 259 -18.83 -6.92 -3.26
N PRO A 260 -20.17 -6.97 -3.16
CA PRO A 260 -21.07 -6.14 -3.96
C PRO A 260 -20.96 -4.64 -3.65
N ASP A 261 -20.54 -4.28 -2.44
CA ASP A 261 -20.34 -2.89 -2.01
C ASP A 261 -18.96 -2.33 -2.38
N SER A 262 -18.09 -3.17 -2.98
CA SER A 262 -16.73 -2.75 -3.35
C SER A 262 -16.72 -2.08 -4.73
N HIS A 263 -16.57 -0.76 -4.73
CA HIS A 263 -16.38 0.02 -5.95
C HIS A 263 -15.07 -0.36 -6.68
N ASP A 264 -14.02 -0.67 -5.94
CA ASP A 264 -12.71 -1.00 -6.50
C ASP A 264 -12.71 -2.34 -7.22
N ILE A 265 -13.32 -3.37 -6.63
CA ILE A 265 -13.46 -4.69 -7.29
C ILE A 265 -14.40 -4.59 -8.51
N ALA A 266 -15.48 -3.82 -8.41
CA ALA A 266 -16.36 -3.55 -9.56
C ALA A 266 -15.60 -2.85 -10.70
N LEU A 267 -14.71 -1.93 -10.38
CA LEU A 267 -13.86 -1.25 -11.36
C LEU A 267 -12.86 -2.21 -12.02
N GLU A 268 -12.22 -3.11 -11.25
CA GLU A 268 -11.35 -4.12 -11.83
C GLU A 268 -12.13 -5.08 -12.75
N TYR A 269 -13.36 -5.46 -12.38
CA TYR A 269 -14.23 -6.23 -13.28
C TYR A 269 -14.54 -5.46 -14.57
N ALA A 270 -14.83 -4.16 -14.48
CA ALA A 270 -15.06 -3.31 -15.66
C ALA A 270 -13.81 -3.22 -16.55
N LYS A 271 -12.61 -3.07 -15.99
CA LYS A 271 -11.34 -3.08 -16.74
C LYS A 271 -11.12 -4.41 -17.46
N GLY A 272 -11.40 -5.54 -16.82
CA GLY A 272 -11.35 -6.85 -17.43
C GLY A 272 -12.31 -6.99 -18.62
N LEU A 273 -13.54 -6.49 -18.49
CA LEU A 273 -14.52 -6.47 -19.59
C LEU A 273 -14.03 -5.63 -20.79
N VAL A 274 -13.35 -4.49 -20.54
CA VAL A 274 -12.72 -3.70 -21.60
C VAL A 274 -11.67 -4.53 -22.34
N ASN A 275 -10.75 -5.20 -21.60
CA ASN A 275 -9.73 -6.05 -22.22
C ASN A 275 -10.38 -7.15 -23.08
N LEU A 276 -11.38 -7.86 -22.54
CA LEU A 276 -12.10 -8.90 -23.29
C LEU A 276 -12.72 -8.38 -24.57
N SER A 277 -13.30 -7.17 -24.55
CA SER A 277 -14.01 -6.59 -25.70
C SER A 277 -13.10 -6.32 -26.91
N VAL A 278 -11.78 -6.18 -26.67
CA VAL A 278 -10.78 -5.87 -27.72
C VAL A 278 -10.72 -7.00 -28.76
N ASP A 279 -10.72 -8.25 -28.35
CA ASP A 279 -10.52 -9.41 -29.22
C ASP A 279 -11.82 -10.13 -29.57
N GLN A 280 -12.96 -9.75 -28.97
CA GLN A 280 -14.27 -10.33 -29.26
C GLN A 280 -14.80 -9.88 -30.64
N GLU A 281 -15.57 -10.75 -31.30
CA GLU A 281 -16.41 -10.38 -32.44
C GLU A 281 -17.50 -9.37 -32.04
N VAL A 282 -17.96 -8.55 -32.98
CA VAL A 282 -18.91 -7.44 -32.74
C VAL A 282 -20.12 -7.85 -31.89
N ALA A 283 -20.76 -8.97 -32.20
CA ALA A 283 -21.97 -9.40 -31.50
C ALA A 283 -21.71 -9.73 -30.04
N ARG A 284 -20.55 -10.33 -29.69
CA ARG A 284 -20.16 -10.61 -28.30
C ARG A 284 -19.71 -9.34 -27.60
N ALA A 285 -18.93 -8.50 -28.26
CA ALA A 285 -18.52 -7.19 -27.74
C ALA A 285 -19.74 -6.31 -27.38
N GLU A 286 -20.81 -6.30 -28.18
CA GLU A 286 -22.07 -5.63 -27.84
C GLU A 286 -22.64 -6.07 -26.49
N GLY A 287 -22.62 -7.37 -26.19
CA GLY A 287 -23.04 -7.93 -24.90
C GLY A 287 -22.13 -7.50 -23.73
N THR A 288 -20.81 -7.54 -23.95
CA THR A 288 -19.80 -7.09 -22.95
C THR A 288 -19.98 -5.59 -22.63
N ILE A 289 -20.21 -4.75 -23.67
CA ILE A 289 -20.44 -3.32 -23.47
C ILE A 289 -21.79 -3.05 -22.78
N HIS A 290 -22.78 -3.89 -22.97
CA HIS A 290 -24.04 -3.79 -22.20
C HIS A 290 -23.80 -4.03 -20.70
N THR A 291 -22.94 -4.97 -20.34
CA THR A 291 -22.54 -5.19 -18.93
C THR A 291 -21.78 -3.99 -18.36
N LEU A 292 -20.86 -3.40 -19.12
CA LEU A 292 -20.16 -2.15 -18.73
C LEU A 292 -21.13 -0.98 -18.53
N CYS A 293 -22.16 -0.86 -19.39
CA CYS A 293 -23.23 0.14 -19.22
C CYS A 293 -23.98 -0.08 -17.90
N ALA A 294 -24.34 -1.32 -17.55
CA ALA A 294 -25.02 -1.63 -16.31
C ALA A 294 -24.14 -1.30 -15.08
N LEU A 295 -22.85 -1.62 -15.12
CA LEU A 295 -21.89 -1.25 -14.06
C LEU A 295 -21.78 0.28 -13.90
N HIS A 296 -21.67 1.02 -15.01
CA HIS A 296 -21.63 2.48 -14.95
C HIS A 296 -22.91 3.06 -14.33
N HIS A 297 -24.08 2.49 -14.63
CA HIS A 297 -25.36 2.93 -13.99
C HIS A 297 -25.43 2.61 -12.51
N SER A 298 -24.78 1.52 -12.07
CA SER A 298 -24.69 1.18 -10.63
C SER A 298 -23.73 2.11 -9.87
N TYR A 299 -22.77 2.71 -10.56
CA TYR A 299 -21.76 3.60 -9.97
C TYR A 299 -21.67 4.94 -10.72
N PRO A 300 -22.76 5.73 -10.77
CA PRO A 300 -22.87 6.89 -11.67
C PRO A 300 -21.93 8.06 -11.34
N ASN A 301 -21.44 8.12 -10.10
CA ASN A 301 -20.52 9.17 -9.64
C ASN A 301 -19.04 8.73 -9.66
N ASN A 302 -18.73 7.57 -10.23
CA ASN A 302 -17.34 7.07 -10.31
C ASN A 302 -16.77 7.42 -11.70
N PRO A 303 -15.81 8.37 -11.79
CA PRO A 303 -15.24 8.80 -13.07
C PRO A 303 -14.42 7.70 -13.76
N GLU A 304 -13.75 6.82 -13.00
CA GLU A 304 -12.98 5.70 -13.58
C GLU A 304 -13.92 4.64 -14.18
N MET A 305 -15.11 4.45 -13.61
CA MET A 305 -16.13 3.56 -14.15
C MET A 305 -16.71 4.15 -15.45
N ALA A 306 -16.94 5.47 -15.50
CA ALA A 306 -17.35 6.17 -16.72
C ALA A 306 -16.27 6.04 -17.81
N LEU A 307 -14.99 6.18 -17.46
CA LEU A 307 -13.86 6.00 -18.38
C LEU A 307 -13.77 4.56 -18.89
N ALA A 308 -13.96 3.54 -18.03
CA ALA A 308 -13.98 2.14 -18.47
C ALA A 308 -15.12 1.90 -19.48
N TYR A 309 -16.31 2.43 -19.22
CA TYR A 309 -17.43 2.34 -20.18
C TYR A 309 -17.13 3.07 -21.48
N ALA A 310 -16.53 4.28 -21.44
CA ALA A 310 -16.12 5.02 -22.63
C ALA A 310 -15.10 4.23 -23.47
N LYS A 311 -14.09 3.64 -22.84
CA LYS A 311 -13.10 2.77 -23.51
C LYS A 311 -13.77 1.58 -24.19
N GLY A 312 -14.71 0.92 -23.53
CA GLY A 312 -15.48 -0.17 -24.12
C GLY A 312 -16.29 0.28 -25.34
N LEU A 313 -17.01 1.41 -25.25
CA LEU A 313 -17.75 2.00 -26.37
C LEU A 313 -16.81 2.35 -27.53
N PHE A 314 -15.63 2.88 -27.26
CA PHE A 314 -14.63 3.20 -28.29
C PHE A 314 -14.16 1.93 -29.02
N VAL A 315 -13.82 0.87 -28.28
CA VAL A 315 -13.45 -0.44 -28.86
C VAL A 315 -14.57 -0.96 -29.77
N LEU A 316 -15.84 -0.88 -29.30
CA LEU A 316 -16.99 -1.31 -30.08
C LEU A 316 -17.16 -0.45 -31.35
N ALA A 317 -17.02 0.87 -31.25
CA ALA A 317 -17.12 1.79 -32.38
C ALA A 317 -16.08 1.48 -33.48
N CYS A 318 -14.86 1.09 -33.08
CA CYS A 318 -13.81 0.69 -34.03
C CYS A 318 -14.15 -0.58 -34.83
N LYS A 319 -15.11 -1.37 -34.36
CA LYS A 319 -15.54 -2.65 -34.96
C LYS A 319 -16.85 -2.55 -35.76
N GLN A 320 -17.56 -1.43 -35.62
CA GLN A 320 -18.90 -1.22 -36.22
C GLN A 320 -18.88 -0.32 -37.46
N GLU A 321 -19.90 -0.47 -38.27
CA GLU A 321 -20.15 0.37 -39.44
C GLU A 321 -21.60 0.85 -39.51
N GLY A 322 -21.87 1.87 -40.32
CA GLY A 322 -23.22 2.36 -40.62
C GLY A 322 -23.99 2.87 -39.39
N THR A 323 -25.24 2.45 -39.26
CA THR A 323 -26.17 2.95 -38.21
C THR A 323 -25.72 2.54 -36.81
N LYS A 324 -25.14 1.35 -36.62
CA LYS A 324 -24.64 0.88 -35.30
C LYS A 324 -23.48 1.74 -34.79
N LEU A 325 -22.56 2.11 -35.69
CA LEU A 325 -21.48 3.05 -35.35
C LEU A 325 -22.06 4.40 -34.88
N ALA A 326 -23.05 4.93 -35.62
CA ALA A 326 -23.70 6.20 -35.28
C ALA A 326 -24.34 6.16 -33.87
N GLU A 327 -25.02 5.06 -33.52
CA GLU A 327 -25.63 4.83 -32.21
C GLU A 327 -24.57 4.78 -31.11
N THR A 328 -23.44 4.10 -31.34
CA THR A 328 -22.34 3.99 -30.36
C THR A 328 -21.65 5.34 -30.15
N VAL A 329 -21.44 6.11 -31.20
CA VAL A 329 -20.91 7.47 -31.11
C VAL A 329 -21.86 8.42 -30.38
N ASP A 330 -23.17 8.27 -30.56
CA ASP A 330 -24.18 9.07 -29.81
C ASP A 330 -24.11 8.75 -28.30
N LYS A 331 -23.92 7.48 -27.92
CA LYS A 331 -23.70 7.09 -26.51
C LYS A 331 -22.45 7.71 -25.91
N LEU A 332 -21.32 7.73 -26.66
CA LEU A 332 -20.09 8.40 -26.24
C LEU A 332 -20.28 9.89 -26.01
N LYS A 333 -21.00 10.57 -26.92
CA LYS A 333 -21.32 12.00 -26.77
C LYS A 333 -22.14 12.27 -25.51
N LYS A 334 -23.18 11.48 -25.26
CA LYS A 334 -24.01 11.59 -24.04
C LYS A 334 -23.21 11.34 -22.77
N LEU A 335 -22.30 10.38 -22.78
CA LEU A 335 -21.43 10.10 -21.64
C LEU A 335 -20.49 11.28 -21.36
N HIS A 336 -19.89 11.89 -22.39
CA HIS A 336 -19.08 13.10 -22.27
C HIS A 336 -19.89 14.30 -21.72
N GLU A 337 -21.11 14.54 -22.24
CA GLU A 337 -22.00 15.59 -21.75
C GLU A 337 -22.37 15.43 -20.26
N SER A 338 -22.44 14.18 -19.80
CA SER A 338 -22.73 13.85 -18.39
C SER A 338 -21.49 13.94 -17.47
N ASN A 339 -20.27 14.00 -18.03
CA ASN A 339 -18.99 14.04 -17.29
C ASN A 339 -18.07 15.14 -17.86
N PRO A 340 -18.46 16.42 -17.81
CA PRO A 340 -17.74 17.50 -18.48
C PRO A 340 -16.33 17.79 -17.89
N ASP A 341 -16.09 17.41 -16.65
CA ASP A 341 -14.82 17.66 -15.94
C ASP A 341 -13.74 16.60 -16.23
N HIS A 342 -14.03 15.60 -17.05
CA HIS A 342 -13.10 14.56 -17.47
C HIS A 342 -12.86 14.62 -19.00
N PRO A 343 -11.84 15.39 -19.44
CA PRO A 343 -11.60 15.63 -20.88
C PRO A 343 -11.00 14.43 -21.64
N GLU A 344 -10.60 13.33 -20.98
CA GLU A 344 -10.08 12.12 -21.65
C GLU A 344 -11.22 11.25 -22.20
#